data_1952a5e55ca6ee532cb879aa5a17e5a7
#
_entry.id   1952a5e55ca6ee532cb879aa5a17e5a7
#
_cell.length_a   1.000
_cell.length_b   1.000
_cell.length_c   1.000
_cell.angle_alpha   90.00
_cell.angle_beta   90.00
_cell.angle_gamma   90.00
#
_symmetry.space_group_name_H-M   'P 1'
#
loop_
_entity.id
_entity.type
_entity.pdbx_description
1 polymer ?
#
loop_
_entity_poly.entity_id
_entity_poly.type
_entity_poly.pdbx_seq_one_letter_code
_entity_poly.pdbx_strand_id
1 'polypeptide(L)'
;GARVAADEIIGSDVQTLADVTGTLDIMLVRVAEGAPAAGKPLSKVRFPAGALVVSDDDGNRVARSDTTLTAGNRYVIAVEPDVADEVMNLLQG
;
A
#
# COMPACT_ATOMS: atom_id res chain seq x y z
N GLY A 1 13.00 -2.53 16.59
CA GLY A 1 12.79 -2.27 17.93
C GLY A 1 11.43 -2.61 18.44
N ALA A 2 11.09 -1.96 19.49
CA ALA A 2 9.85 -2.27 20.20
C ALA A 2 8.61 -2.08 19.35
N ARG A 3 8.68 -1.18 18.42
CA ARG A 3 7.51 -0.91 17.63
C ARG A 3 7.20 -2.02 16.64
N VAL A 4 8.11 -2.95 16.45
CA VAL A 4 7.84 -4.09 15.59
C VAL A 4 6.69 -4.91 16.14
N ALA A 5 6.65 -5.09 17.45
CA ALA A 5 5.57 -5.83 18.06
C ALA A 5 4.23 -5.14 17.84
N ALA A 6 4.21 -3.81 17.92
CA ALA A 6 2.98 -3.08 17.69
C ALA A 6 2.52 -3.24 16.23
N ASP A 7 3.46 -3.22 15.32
CA ASP A 7 3.13 -3.42 13.92
C ASP A 7 2.53 -4.80 13.69
N GLU A 8 3.06 -5.80 14.38
CA GLU A 8 2.51 -7.15 14.24
C GLU A 8 1.08 -7.24 14.71
N ILE A 9 0.75 -6.51 15.75
CA ILE A 9 -0.58 -6.59 16.34
C ILE A 9 -1.61 -5.95 15.43
N ILE A 10 -1.31 -4.78 14.90
CA ILE A 10 -2.28 -4.03 14.13
C ILE A 10 -2.00 -4.10 12.65
N GLY A 11 -0.87 -4.60 12.27
CA GLY A 11 -0.38 -4.54 10.92
C GLY A 11 -0.76 -5.69 10.04
N SER A 12 -1.84 -6.40 10.37
CA SER A 12 -2.23 -7.51 9.52
C SER A 12 -2.47 -7.05 8.08
N ASP A 13 -2.99 -5.83 7.89
CA ASP A 13 -3.29 -5.31 6.58
C ASP A 13 -2.33 -4.22 6.13
N VAL A 14 -1.67 -3.57 7.07
CA VAL A 14 -0.74 -2.48 6.77
C VAL A 14 0.51 -2.65 7.61
N GLN A 15 1.64 -2.57 6.97
CA GLN A 15 2.91 -2.77 7.63
C GLN A 15 3.93 -1.79 7.08
N THR A 16 4.57 -1.03 7.95
CA THR A 16 5.63 -0.11 7.52
C THR A 16 6.92 -0.90 7.35
N LEU A 17 7.44 -0.90 6.14
CA LEU A 17 8.66 -1.63 5.82
C LEU A 17 9.91 -0.77 6.00
N ALA A 18 9.77 0.54 5.77
CA ALA A 18 10.91 1.44 5.89
C ALA A 18 10.40 2.86 6.09
N ASP A 19 11.15 3.62 6.88
CA ASP A 19 10.90 5.03 7.09
C ASP A 19 12.10 5.77 6.55
N VAL A 20 12.06 6.07 5.27
CA VAL A 20 13.20 6.64 4.55
C VAL A 20 13.16 8.15 4.70
N THR A 21 14.16 8.74 5.30
CA THR A 21 14.34 10.19 5.43
C THR A 21 13.26 10.91 6.24
N GLY A 22 12.26 10.19 6.74
CA GLY A 22 11.19 10.82 7.52
C GLY A 22 10.13 11.52 6.69
N THR A 23 10.28 11.58 5.38
CA THR A 23 9.30 12.21 4.51
C THR A 23 8.62 11.25 3.57
N LEU A 24 9.05 10.00 3.57
CA LEU A 24 8.52 8.99 2.67
C LEU A 24 8.48 7.66 3.40
N ASP A 25 7.32 7.02 3.41
CA ASP A 25 7.16 5.72 4.04
C ASP A 25 7.01 4.65 2.96
N ILE A 26 7.59 3.49 3.23
CA ILE A 26 7.41 2.31 2.38
C ILE A 26 6.55 1.34 3.17
N MET A 27 5.40 1.01 2.64
CA MET A 27 4.40 0.22 3.35
C MET A 27 4.00 -0.99 2.54
N LEU A 28 3.68 -2.08 3.24
CA LEU A 28 3.06 -3.25 2.64
C LEU A 28 1.59 -3.22 3.03
N VAL A 29 0.70 -3.12 2.05
CA VAL A 29 -0.72 -2.92 2.30
C VAL A 29 -1.52 -4.00 1.60
N ARG A 30 -2.44 -4.63 2.33
CA ARG A 30 -3.37 -5.59 1.75
C ARG A 30 -4.60 -4.85 1.24
N VAL A 31 -5.02 -5.21 0.03
CA VAL A 31 -6.23 -4.64 -0.56
C VAL A 31 -7.44 -5.36 0.03
N ALA A 32 -8.36 -4.59 0.60
CA ALA A 32 -9.56 -5.14 1.21
C ALA A 32 -10.63 -5.41 0.16
N GLU A 33 -11.44 -6.40 0.42
CA GLU A 33 -12.60 -6.65 -0.43
C GLU A 33 -13.56 -5.48 -0.33
N GLY A 34 -14.05 -5.04 -1.47
CA GLY A 34 -14.95 -3.89 -1.50
C GLY A 34 -14.27 -2.54 -1.48
N ALA A 35 -12.94 -2.52 -1.41
CA ALA A 35 -12.22 -1.25 -1.48
C ALA A 35 -12.40 -0.61 -2.85
N PRO A 36 -12.34 0.73 -2.93
CA PRO A 36 -12.52 1.41 -4.22
C PRO A 36 -11.55 0.94 -5.29
N ALA A 37 -10.32 0.62 -4.91
CA ALA A 37 -9.31 0.21 -5.89
C ALA A 37 -9.30 -1.30 -6.16
N ALA A 38 -10.04 -2.09 -5.40
CA ALA A 38 -10.01 -3.54 -5.53
C ALA A 38 -10.50 -3.96 -6.90
N GLY A 39 -9.76 -4.85 -7.55
CA GLY A 39 -10.13 -5.37 -8.86
C GLY A 39 -9.79 -4.47 -10.04
N LYS A 40 -9.13 -3.35 -9.79
CA LYS A 40 -8.79 -2.40 -10.85
C LYS A 40 -7.30 -2.42 -11.15
N PRO A 41 -6.92 -2.23 -12.42
CA PRO A 41 -5.50 -2.06 -12.74
C PRO A 41 -5.01 -0.69 -12.25
N LEU A 42 -3.72 -0.59 -12.02
CA LEU A 42 -3.14 0.65 -11.49
C LEU A 42 -3.44 1.85 -12.37
N SER A 43 -3.48 1.65 -13.68
CA SER A 43 -3.77 2.75 -14.61
C SER A 43 -5.16 3.32 -14.44
N LYS A 44 -6.06 2.59 -13.79
CA LYS A 44 -7.44 3.03 -13.56
C LYS A 44 -7.67 3.55 -12.15
N VAL A 45 -6.67 3.51 -11.30
CA VAL A 45 -6.81 3.99 -9.93
C VAL A 45 -6.16 5.35 -9.82
N ARG A 46 -6.87 6.30 -9.23
CA ARG A 46 -6.34 7.65 -9.07
C ARG A 46 -5.71 7.79 -7.70
N PHE A 47 -4.44 7.44 -7.64
CA PHE A 47 -3.69 7.68 -6.43
C PHE A 47 -3.36 9.18 -6.30
N PRO A 48 -3.32 9.70 -5.08
CA PRO A 48 -2.92 11.09 -4.90
C PRO A 48 -1.46 11.28 -5.26
N ALA A 49 -1.08 12.51 -5.59
CA ALA A 49 0.33 12.84 -5.75
C ALA A 49 1.04 12.53 -4.44
N GLY A 50 2.18 11.87 -4.53
CA GLY A 50 2.91 11.47 -3.33
C GLY A 50 2.71 10.01 -2.98
N ALA A 51 2.01 9.24 -3.81
CA ALA A 51 1.84 7.80 -3.59
C ALA A 51 2.22 7.05 -4.86
N LEU A 52 2.91 5.93 -4.69
CA LEU A 52 3.36 5.11 -5.82
C LEU A 52 3.35 3.65 -5.40
N VAL A 53 2.67 2.82 -6.17
CA VAL A 53 2.75 1.37 -5.96
C VAL A 53 4.05 0.89 -6.57
N VAL A 54 4.90 0.31 -5.74
CA VAL A 54 6.25 -0.11 -6.12
C VAL A 54 6.26 -1.54 -6.63
N SER A 55 5.56 -2.43 -5.92
CA SER A 55 5.56 -3.83 -6.31
C SER A 55 4.28 -4.49 -5.87
N ASP A 56 4.02 -5.67 -6.45
CA ASP A 56 2.89 -6.51 -6.08
C ASP A 56 3.39 -7.85 -5.58
N ASP A 57 2.44 -8.77 -5.33
CA ASP A 57 2.75 -10.14 -4.95
C ASP A 57 3.72 -10.18 -3.76
N ASP A 58 3.39 -9.41 -2.72
CA ASP A 58 4.18 -9.33 -1.50
C ASP A 58 5.62 -8.85 -1.75
N GLY A 59 5.80 -8.05 -2.79
CA GLY A 59 7.12 -7.51 -3.10
C GLY A 59 7.93 -8.35 -4.06
N ASN A 60 7.32 -9.37 -4.64
CA ASN A 60 8.04 -10.27 -5.56
C ASN A 60 8.10 -9.76 -6.99
N ARG A 61 7.23 -8.83 -7.35
CA ARG A 61 7.17 -8.32 -8.72
C ARG A 61 7.06 -6.81 -8.72
N VAL A 62 7.74 -6.18 -9.67
CA VAL A 62 7.61 -4.74 -9.85
C VAL A 62 6.23 -4.43 -10.42
N ALA A 63 5.57 -3.43 -9.85
CA ALA A 63 4.24 -3.03 -10.31
C ALA A 63 4.32 -2.35 -11.67
N ARG A 64 3.27 -2.56 -12.47
CA ARG A 64 3.14 -1.97 -13.79
C ARG A 64 1.78 -1.32 -13.91
N SER A 65 1.58 -0.55 -14.98
CA SER A 65 0.30 0.13 -15.17
C SER A 65 -0.86 -0.86 -15.31
N ASP A 66 -0.62 -2.06 -15.79
CA ASP A 66 -1.65 -3.08 -15.95
C ASP A 66 -1.74 -4.04 -14.76
N THR A 67 -0.96 -3.82 -13.72
CA THR A 67 -1.05 -4.61 -12.51
C THR A 67 -2.41 -4.38 -11.86
N THR A 68 -3.15 -5.47 -11.63
CA THR A 68 -4.47 -5.38 -11.01
C THR A 68 -4.34 -5.48 -9.50
N LEU A 69 -5.01 -4.57 -8.80
CA LEU A 69 -5.05 -4.58 -7.34
C LEU A 69 -6.11 -5.59 -6.89
N THR A 70 -5.68 -6.78 -6.62
CA THR A 70 -6.58 -7.88 -6.27
C THR A 70 -6.83 -7.89 -4.76
N ALA A 71 -8.10 -7.96 -4.37
CA ALA A 71 -8.45 -8.04 -2.96
C ALA A 71 -7.78 -9.26 -2.32
N GLY A 72 -7.24 -9.07 -1.14
CA GLY A 72 -6.52 -10.12 -0.42
C GLY A 72 -5.03 -10.15 -0.70
N ASN A 73 -4.57 -9.54 -1.77
CA ASN A 73 -3.15 -9.47 -2.07
C ASN A 73 -2.53 -8.25 -1.42
N ARG A 74 -1.22 -8.29 -1.24
CA ARG A 74 -0.48 -7.21 -0.61
C ARG A 74 0.45 -6.57 -1.62
N TYR A 75 0.62 -5.26 -1.47
CA TYR A 75 1.39 -4.44 -2.40
C TYR A 75 2.31 -3.53 -1.63
N VAL A 76 3.52 -3.34 -2.14
CA VAL A 76 4.47 -2.42 -1.54
C VAL A 76 4.22 -1.03 -2.14
N ILE A 77 4.03 -0.06 -1.28
CA ILE A 77 3.65 1.29 -1.69
C ILE A 77 4.59 2.29 -1.03
N ALA A 78 5.11 3.21 -1.84
CA ALA A 78 5.85 4.36 -1.33
C ALA A 78 4.85 5.50 -1.20
N VAL A 79 4.77 6.10 -0.02
CA VAL A 79 3.74 7.08 0.25
C VAL A 79 4.29 8.20 1.13
N GLU A 80 3.95 9.43 0.78
CA GLU A 80 4.20 10.57 1.65
C GLU A 80 3.17 10.58 2.76
N PRO A 81 3.56 10.94 3.99
CA PRO A 81 2.63 10.90 5.12
C PRO A 81 1.36 11.71 4.91
N ASP A 82 1.45 12.80 4.16
CA ASP A 82 0.31 13.69 3.93
C ASP A 82 -0.83 13.00 3.20
N VAL A 83 -0.53 12.00 2.40
CA VAL A 83 -1.55 11.34 1.58
C VAL A 83 -1.78 9.89 1.99
N ALA A 84 -1.19 9.47 3.11
CA ALA A 84 -1.32 8.09 3.55
C ALA A 84 -2.78 7.70 3.78
N ASP A 85 -3.58 8.58 4.38
CA ASP A 85 -4.97 8.28 4.64
C ASP A 85 -5.77 8.09 3.35
N GLU A 86 -5.49 8.90 2.35
CA GLU A 86 -6.16 8.75 1.07
C GLU A 86 -5.84 7.42 0.42
N VAL A 87 -4.58 7.01 0.51
CA VAL A 87 -4.16 5.72 -0.04
C VAL A 87 -4.84 4.58 0.70
N MET A 88 -4.93 4.66 2.03
CA MET A 88 -5.61 3.64 2.79
C MET A 88 -7.09 3.57 2.42
N ASN A 89 -7.73 4.70 2.19
CA ASN A 89 -9.13 4.72 1.78
C ASN A 89 -9.32 4.03 0.42
N LEU A 90 -8.37 4.20 -0.49
CA LEU A 90 -8.46 3.54 -1.79
C LEU A 90 -8.27 2.03 -1.68
N LEU A 91 -7.40 1.59 -0.79
CA LEU A 91 -7.00 0.18 -0.73
C LEU A 91 -7.78 -0.61 0.31
N GLN A 92 -8.30 0.05 1.32
CA GLN A 92 -9.01 -0.65 2.38
C GLN A 92 -10.44 -0.17 2.60
N GLY A 93 -10.81 0.90 1.94
CA GLY A 93 -12.16 1.41 2.06
C GLY A 93 -12.31 2.21 3.34
#